data_86e1d3ce25e972673ffe56d1537f30df
#
_entry.id   86e1d3ce25e972673ffe56d1537f30df
#
_cell.length_a   1.000
_cell.length_b   1.000
_cell.length_c   1.000
_cell.angle_alpha   90.00
_cell.angle_beta   90.00
_cell.angle_gamma   90.00
#
_symmetry.space_group_name_H-M   'P 1'
#
loop_
_entity.id
_entity.type
_entity.pdbx_description
1 polymer ?
#
loop_
_entity_poly.entity_id
_entity_poly.type
_entity_poly.pdbx_seq_one_letter_code
_entity_poly.pdbx_strand_id
1 'polypeptide(L)'
;TDETKMQTATFRLHVFRTDRANFYMKLDDGVLHIACPSQTDFADERVQKLLKDFIEQALRHEARRLLPSRLLDLASRHGFTCTDVKIFNSKSHWGSCTPRRSINLSLSLMLLPWHLIDYVLLHELCHTIEMNHSDRFWALMDKVTEGKALELRKELKKYHML
;
A
#
# COMPACT_ATOMS: atom_id res chain seq x y z
N THR A 1 -13.24 -10.89 -25.07
CA THR A 1 -13.45 -10.16 -23.82
C THR A 1 -12.11 -9.73 -23.23
N ASP A 2 -11.83 -8.43 -23.33
CA ASP A 2 -10.61 -7.86 -22.76
C ASP A 2 -10.73 -7.84 -21.22
N GLU A 3 -10.10 -8.80 -20.59
CA GLU A 3 -9.99 -8.81 -19.12
C GLU A 3 -8.61 -8.32 -18.75
N THR A 4 -8.55 -7.21 -18.01
CA THR A 4 -7.31 -6.74 -17.41
C THR A 4 -7.26 -7.26 -15.98
N LYS A 5 -6.16 -7.95 -15.66
CA LYS A 5 -5.94 -8.51 -14.34
C LYS A 5 -4.63 -7.97 -13.77
N MET A 6 -4.68 -7.47 -12.55
CA MET A 6 -3.52 -7.15 -11.74
C MET A 6 -3.68 -7.84 -10.40
N GLN A 7 -2.62 -8.47 -9.94
CA GLN A 7 -2.66 -9.17 -8.65
C GLN A 7 -1.44 -8.81 -7.83
N THR A 8 -1.68 -8.42 -6.57
CA THR A 8 -0.65 -8.24 -5.54
C THR A 8 -0.91 -9.24 -4.41
N ALA A 9 -0.12 -9.18 -3.35
CA ALA A 9 -0.31 -10.06 -2.18
C ALA A 9 -1.68 -9.90 -1.51
N THR A 10 -2.25 -8.68 -1.57
CA THR A 10 -3.46 -8.32 -0.82
C THR A 10 -4.60 -7.82 -1.69
N PHE A 11 -4.35 -7.65 -2.99
CA PHE A 11 -5.29 -6.97 -3.88
C PHE A 11 -5.28 -7.58 -5.26
N ARG A 12 -6.47 -7.69 -5.86
CA ARG A 12 -6.65 -8.18 -7.23
C ARG A 12 -7.55 -7.23 -7.99
N LEU A 13 -7.23 -6.99 -9.25
CA LEU A 13 -8.02 -6.16 -10.15
C LEU A 13 -8.59 -7.01 -11.27
N HIS A 14 -9.89 -6.87 -11.50
CA HIS A 14 -10.60 -7.51 -12.59
C HIS A 14 -11.43 -6.48 -13.35
N VAL A 15 -11.02 -6.13 -14.57
CA VAL A 15 -11.73 -5.18 -15.44
C VAL A 15 -12.34 -5.95 -16.59
N PHE A 16 -13.63 -5.76 -16.84
CA PHE A 16 -14.36 -6.49 -17.88
C PHE A 16 -15.42 -5.60 -18.53
N ARG A 17 -15.86 -5.99 -19.74
CA ARG A 17 -16.89 -5.27 -20.48
C ARG A 17 -18.27 -5.86 -20.23
N THR A 18 -19.29 -5.00 -20.21
CA THR A 18 -20.69 -5.41 -20.05
C THR A 18 -21.59 -4.61 -20.98
N ASP A 19 -22.84 -5.03 -21.09
CA ASP A 19 -23.85 -4.32 -21.88
C ASP A 19 -24.45 -3.11 -21.13
N ARG A 20 -24.01 -2.84 -19.90
CA ARG A 20 -24.51 -1.72 -19.11
C ARG A 20 -24.00 -0.39 -19.66
N ALA A 21 -24.79 0.66 -19.47
CA ALA A 21 -24.48 2.00 -19.96
C ALA A 21 -23.44 2.73 -19.11
N ASN A 22 -23.30 2.38 -17.84
CA ASN A 22 -22.43 3.04 -16.87
C ASN A 22 -21.34 2.12 -16.36
N PHE A 23 -20.27 2.74 -15.80
CA PHE A 23 -19.26 2.01 -15.04
C PHE A 23 -19.80 1.60 -13.68
N TYR A 24 -19.46 0.40 -13.25
CA TYR A 24 -19.77 -0.11 -11.92
C TYR A 24 -18.51 -0.68 -11.30
N MET A 25 -18.37 -0.50 -10.00
CA MET A 25 -17.29 -1.15 -9.27
C MET A 25 -17.84 -1.88 -8.04
N LYS A 26 -17.22 -3.00 -7.71
CA LYS A 26 -17.50 -3.76 -6.50
C LYS A 26 -16.19 -4.29 -5.94
N LEU A 27 -15.95 -4.01 -4.68
CA LEU A 27 -14.82 -4.57 -3.94
C LEU A 27 -15.33 -5.70 -3.06
N ASP A 28 -14.80 -6.90 -3.27
CA ASP A 28 -15.22 -8.10 -2.57
C ASP A 28 -13.98 -8.94 -2.26
N ASP A 29 -13.70 -9.13 -0.97
CA ASP A 29 -12.58 -9.95 -0.48
C ASP A 29 -11.25 -9.65 -1.17
N GLY A 30 -10.89 -8.36 -1.23
CA GLY A 30 -9.63 -7.91 -1.85
C GLY A 30 -9.63 -7.92 -3.37
N VAL A 31 -10.75 -8.24 -4.01
CA VAL A 31 -10.87 -8.21 -5.48
C VAL A 31 -11.74 -7.02 -5.89
N LEU A 32 -11.16 -6.12 -6.67
CA LEU A 32 -11.91 -5.03 -7.27
C LEU A 32 -12.41 -5.44 -8.65
N HIS A 33 -13.72 -5.55 -8.77
CA HIS A 33 -14.39 -5.82 -10.05
C HIS A 33 -14.85 -4.49 -10.64
N ILE A 34 -14.40 -4.18 -11.86
CA ILE A 34 -14.84 -2.99 -12.60
C ILE A 34 -15.52 -3.43 -13.88
N ALA A 35 -16.82 -3.16 -13.95
CA ALA A 35 -17.62 -3.39 -15.15
C ALA A 35 -17.62 -2.11 -16.00
N CYS A 36 -17.18 -2.23 -17.25
CA CYS A 36 -17.10 -1.11 -18.18
C CYS A 36 -18.15 -1.29 -19.29
N PRO A 37 -18.75 -0.20 -19.80
CA PRO A 37 -19.59 -0.28 -21.00
C PRO A 37 -18.86 -0.94 -22.17
N SER A 38 -19.57 -1.69 -23.01
CA SER A 38 -18.98 -2.45 -24.11
C SER A 38 -18.21 -1.60 -25.10
N GLN A 39 -18.59 -0.33 -25.25
CA GLN A 39 -17.94 0.63 -26.16
C GLN A 39 -16.87 1.49 -25.49
N THR A 40 -16.40 1.12 -24.31
CA THR A 40 -15.40 1.88 -23.58
C THR A 40 -14.09 1.95 -24.35
N ASP A 41 -13.59 3.19 -24.54
CA ASP A 41 -12.26 3.44 -25.09
C ASP A 41 -11.27 3.64 -23.93
N PHE A 42 -10.43 2.63 -23.69
CA PHE A 42 -9.45 2.67 -22.61
C PHE A 42 -8.30 3.66 -22.87
N ALA A 43 -8.16 4.17 -24.09
CA ALA A 43 -7.19 5.21 -24.40
C ALA A 43 -7.69 6.62 -24.00
N ASP A 44 -9.00 6.78 -23.74
CA ASP A 44 -9.57 8.05 -23.28
C ASP A 44 -9.05 8.39 -21.89
N GLU A 45 -8.49 9.60 -21.73
CA GLU A 45 -7.92 10.08 -20.45
C GLU A 45 -8.96 10.13 -19.33
N ARG A 46 -10.22 10.43 -19.65
CA ARG A 46 -11.30 10.46 -18.66
C ARG A 46 -11.61 9.06 -18.12
N VAL A 47 -11.55 8.06 -18.99
CA VAL A 47 -11.70 6.65 -18.61
C VAL A 47 -10.54 6.22 -17.72
N GLN A 48 -9.31 6.54 -18.10
CA GLN A 48 -8.12 6.21 -17.31
C GLN A 48 -8.18 6.84 -15.92
N LYS A 49 -8.62 8.10 -15.83
CA LYS A 49 -8.78 8.78 -14.54
C LYS A 49 -9.84 8.10 -13.68
N LEU A 50 -10.98 7.73 -14.26
CA LEU A 50 -12.05 7.04 -13.54
C LEU A 50 -11.59 5.70 -12.99
N LEU A 51 -10.89 4.91 -13.80
CA LEU A 51 -10.34 3.62 -13.37
C LEU A 51 -9.32 3.80 -12.24
N LYS A 52 -8.46 4.81 -12.37
CA LYS A 52 -7.47 5.13 -11.34
C LYS A 52 -8.14 5.52 -10.02
N ASP A 53 -9.20 6.33 -10.08
CA ASP A 53 -9.96 6.73 -8.89
C ASP A 53 -10.63 5.51 -8.22
N PHE A 54 -11.17 4.58 -9.00
CA PHE A 54 -11.73 3.33 -8.48
C PHE A 54 -10.66 2.49 -7.77
N ILE A 55 -9.50 2.34 -8.40
CA ILE A 55 -8.37 1.60 -7.81
C ILE A 55 -7.90 2.27 -6.52
N GLU A 56 -7.77 3.60 -6.52
CA GLU A 56 -7.37 4.34 -5.33
C GLU A 56 -8.35 4.13 -4.17
N GLN A 57 -9.65 4.20 -4.42
CA GLN A 57 -10.67 3.96 -3.40
C GLN A 57 -10.58 2.54 -2.83
N ALA A 58 -10.36 1.54 -3.70
CA ALA A 58 -10.23 0.16 -3.27
C ALA A 58 -8.97 -0.07 -2.45
N LEU A 59 -7.83 0.49 -2.88
CA LEU A 59 -6.56 0.40 -2.15
C LEU A 59 -6.68 1.07 -0.78
N ARG A 60 -7.34 2.23 -0.71
CA ARG A 60 -7.57 2.94 0.55
C ARG A 60 -8.40 2.10 1.52
N HIS A 61 -9.46 1.48 1.02
CA HIS A 61 -10.30 0.60 1.83
C HIS A 61 -9.51 -0.59 2.38
N GLU A 62 -8.74 -1.26 1.53
CA GLU A 62 -7.93 -2.40 1.93
C GLU A 62 -6.80 -1.99 2.88
N ALA A 63 -6.16 -0.84 2.64
CA ALA A 63 -5.13 -0.32 3.54
C ALA A 63 -5.69 -0.06 4.94
N ARG A 64 -6.85 0.58 5.03
CA ARG A 64 -7.50 0.84 6.32
C ARG A 64 -7.93 -0.44 7.02
N ARG A 65 -8.27 -1.46 6.28
CA ARG A 65 -8.68 -2.75 6.82
C ARG A 65 -7.49 -3.57 7.34
N LEU A 66 -6.34 -3.53 6.65
CA LEU A 66 -5.23 -4.44 6.89
C LEU A 66 -4.04 -3.82 7.62
N LEU A 67 -3.67 -2.57 7.30
CA LEU A 67 -2.40 -2.00 7.75
C LEU A 67 -2.35 -1.64 9.24
N PRO A 68 -3.39 -1.01 9.83
CA PRO A 68 -3.30 -0.65 11.26
C PRO A 68 -3.10 -1.85 12.17
N SER A 69 -3.83 -2.93 11.96
CA SER A 69 -3.67 -4.13 12.78
C SER A 69 -2.31 -4.79 12.56
N ARG A 70 -1.80 -4.80 11.32
CA ARG A 70 -0.47 -5.34 11.02
C ARG A 70 0.62 -4.52 11.69
N LEU A 71 0.50 -3.20 11.64
CA LEU A 71 1.45 -2.30 12.30
C LEU A 71 1.48 -2.52 13.81
N LEU A 72 0.32 -2.62 14.44
CA LEU A 72 0.22 -2.87 15.89
C LEU A 72 0.78 -4.23 16.28
N ASP A 73 0.59 -5.25 15.46
CA ASP A 73 1.17 -6.57 15.66
C ASP A 73 2.70 -6.52 15.63
N LEU A 74 3.28 -5.87 14.60
CA LEU A 74 4.72 -5.69 14.50
C LEU A 74 5.29 -4.84 15.65
N ALA A 75 4.58 -3.79 16.04
CA ALA A 75 4.97 -2.95 17.17
C ALA A 75 5.03 -3.76 18.46
N SER A 76 4.02 -4.60 18.71
CA SER A 76 3.96 -5.46 19.87
C SER A 76 5.11 -6.48 19.89
N ARG A 77 5.38 -7.11 18.75
CA ARG A 77 6.45 -8.12 18.63
C ARG A 77 7.84 -7.54 18.91
N HIS A 78 8.08 -6.30 18.52
CA HIS A 78 9.41 -5.69 18.59
C HIS A 78 9.54 -4.63 19.68
N GLY A 79 8.51 -4.41 20.49
CA GLY A 79 8.54 -3.47 21.62
C GLY A 79 8.47 -2.00 21.19
N PHE A 80 7.85 -1.69 20.07
CA PHE A 80 7.61 -0.32 19.64
C PHE A 80 6.26 0.20 20.14
N THR A 81 6.15 1.54 20.23
CA THR A 81 4.89 2.23 20.51
C THR A 81 4.64 3.30 19.48
N CYS A 82 3.40 3.45 19.02
CA CYS A 82 2.98 4.54 18.16
C CYS A 82 1.66 5.14 18.71
N THR A 83 1.42 6.42 18.44
CA THR A 83 0.25 7.12 18.97
C THR A 83 -0.98 6.92 18.11
N ASP A 84 -0.83 6.99 16.80
CA ASP A 84 -1.91 6.74 15.86
C ASP A 84 -1.37 6.33 14.48
N VAL A 85 -2.26 5.84 13.64
CA VAL A 85 -1.95 5.42 12.27
C VAL A 85 -2.98 6.04 11.34
N LYS A 86 -2.50 6.66 10.26
CA LYS A 86 -3.35 7.23 9.22
C LYS A 86 -2.96 6.68 7.86
N ILE A 87 -3.96 6.50 7.01
CA ILE A 87 -3.75 6.10 5.62
C ILE A 87 -3.90 7.33 4.74
N PHE A 88 -2.95 7.53 3.84
CA PHE A 88 -2.97 8.68 2.94
C PHE A 88 -2.56 8.25 1.53
N ASN A 89 -2.82 9.12 0.56
CA ASN A 89 -2.35 8.92 -0.81
C ASN A 89 -1.11 9.78 -1.02
N SER A 90 0.06 9.15 -1.10
CA SER A 90 1.31 9.83 -1.40
C SER A 90 1.88 9.29 -2.70
N LYS A 91 2.45 10.20 -3.50
CA LYS A 91 3.14 9.85 -4.75
C LYS A 91 4.66 9.74 -4.56
N SER A 92 5.17 10.05 -3.37
CA SER A 92 6.62 10.14 -3.12
C SER A 92 7.09 9.30 -1.94
N HIS A 93 6.23 8.98 -1.00
CA HIS A 93 6.61 8.27 0.23
C HIS A 93 5.68 7.10 0.51
N TRP A 94 6.27 5.94 0.84
CA TRP A 94 5.51 4.77 1.27
C TRP A 94 4.94 4.95 2.68
N GLY A 95 5.63 5.74 3.51
CA GLY A 95 5.20 6.04 4.86
C GLY A 95 5.98 7.19 5.45
N SER A 96 5.55 7.65 6.62
CA SER A 96 6.26 8.66 7.40
C SER A 96 5.95 8.49 8.88
N CYS A 97 6.80 9.06 9.74
CA CYS A 97 6.61 9.06 11.18
C CYS A 97 6.90 10.46 11.71
N THR A 98 5.99 10.99 12.55
CA THR A 98 6.20 12.28 13.18
C THR A 98 6.98 12.14 14.51
N PRO A 99 7.58 13.23 15.03
CA PRO A 99 8.21 13.20 16.36
C PRO A 99 7.27 12.79 17.48
N ARG A 100 5.96 12.90 17.29
CA ARG A 100 4.94 12.46 18.24
C ARG A 100 4.57 10.98 18.10
N ARG A 101 5.32 10.23 17.28
CA ARG A 101 5.09 8.80 17.00
C ARG A 101 3.77 8.51 16.29
N SER A 102 3.26 9.48 15.53
CA SER A 102 2.14 9.28 14.61
C SER A 102 2.70 8.76 13.30
N ILE A 103 2.14 7.66 12.81
CA ILE A 103 2.60 7.00 11.59
C ILE A 103 1.58 7.19 10.49
N ASN A 104 2.05 7.64 9.31
CA ASN A 104 1.24 7.75 8.10
C ASN A 104 1.70 6.69 7.11
N LEU A 105 0.77 5.95 6.54
CA LEU A 105 1.06 4.87 5.61
C LEU A 105 0.35 5.12 4.28
N SER A 106 1.07 4.96 3.17
CA SER A 106 0.49 5.12 1.84
C SER A 106 -0.45 3.96 1.50
N LEU A 107 -1.59 4.27 0.90
CA LEU A 107 -2.47 3.24 0.36
C LEU A 107 -1.78 2.40 -0.72
N SER A 108 -0.75 2.93 -1.38
CA SER A 108 0.05 2.21 -2.38
C SER A 108 0.82 1.02 -1.80
N LEU A 109 0.95 0.92 -0.48
CA LEU A 109 1.51 -0.26 0.17
C LEU A 109 0.76 -1.53 -0.22
N MET A 110 -0.52 -1.43 -0.53
CA MET A 110 -1.33 -2.57 -0.97
C MET A 110 -0.89 -3.15 -2.32
N LEU A 111 -0.02 -2.45 -3.05
CA LEU A 111 0.59 -2.94 -4.30
C LEU A 111 1.84 -3.78 -4.05
N LEU A 112 2.35 -3.82 -2.83
CA LEU A 112 3.59 -4.51 -2.47
C LEU A 112 3.33 -5.93 -1.97
N PRO A 113 4.32 -6.83 -2.11
CA PRO A 113 4.28 -8.11 -1.38
C PRO A 113 4.42 -7.88 0.13
N TRP A 114 3.92 -8.82 0.94
CA TRP A 114 3.87 -8.66 2.39
C TRP A 114 5.24 -8.37 3.03
N HIS A 115 6.30 -9.00 2.56
CA HIS A 115 7.63 -8.78 3.16
C HIS A 115 8.12 -7.35 2.97
N LEU A 116 7.72 -6.68 1.88
CA LEU A 116 8.05 -5.25 1.68
C LEU A 116 7.08 -4.34 2.42
N ILE A 117 5.82 -4.72 2.55
CA ILE A 117 4.88 -4.01 3.43
C ILE A 117 5.46 -3.99 4.84
N ASP A 118 5.83 -5.15 5.37
CA ASP A 118 6.41 -5.27 6.71
C ASP A 118 7.69 -4.45 6.85
N TYR A 119 8.53 -4.43 5.82
CA TYR A 119 9.74 -3.60 5.83
C TYR A 119 9.39 -2.12 6.03
N VAL A 120 8.42 -1.59 5.30
CA VAL A 120 8.01 -0.18 5.44
C VAL A 120 7.42 0.07 6.82
N LEU A 121 6.55 -0.82 7.30
CA LEU A 121 5.96 -0.68 8.64
C LEU A 121 7.05 -0.65 9.72
N LEU A 122 8.03 -1.55 9.65
CA LEU A 122 9.16 -1.59 10.57
C LEU A 122 10.03 -0.35 10.45
N HIS A 123 10.23 0.16 9.24
CA HIS A 123 10.98 1.40 8.98
C HIS A 123 10.36 2.57 9.74
N GLU A 124 9.04 2.73 9.64
CA GLU A 124 8.33 3.80 10.35
C GLU A 124 8.30 3.57 11.86
N LEU A 125 8.18 2.33 12.31
CA LEU A 125 8.26 2.01 13.74
C LEU A 125 9.65 2.32 14.31
N CYS A 126 10.71 2.04 13.56
CA CYS A 126 12.07 2.39 13.99
C CYS A 126 12.23 3.91 14.16
N HIS A 127 11.54 4.71 13.34
CA HIS A 127 11.53 6.17 13.50
C HIS A 127 10.84 6.65 14.78
N THR A 128 10.06 5.83 15.45
CA THR A 128 9.51 6.19 16.78
C THR A 128 10.60 6.25 17.85
N ILE A 129 11.77 5.64 17.60
CA ILE A 129 12.91 5.63 18.48
C ILE A 129 14.04 6.46 17.91
N GLU A 130 14.38 6.27 16.63
CA GLU A 130 15.47 6.95 15.93
C GLU A 130 14.90 7.74 14.75
N MET A 131 14.69 9.04 14.94
CA MET A 131 14.04 9.88 13.91
C MET A 131 14.89 10.04 12.64
N ASN A 132 16.22 10.07 12.77
CA ASN A 132 17.13 10.24 11.65
C ASN A 132 17.61 8.89 11.13
N HIS A 133 17.99 8.84 9.84
CA HIS A 133 18.60 7.66 9.22
C HIS A 133 20.09 7.55 9.62
N SER A 134 20.35 7.57 10.92
CA SER A 134 21.68 7.42 11.50
C SER A 134 22.11 5.96 11.54
N ASP A 135 23.35 5.71 11.98
CA ASP A 135 23.84 4.35 12.18
C ASP A 135 22.99 3.60 13.20
N ARG A 136 22.45 4.29 14.21
CA ARG A 136 21.55 3.72 15.21
C ARG A 136 20.22 3.25 14.59
N PHE A 137 19.68 4.05 13.66
CA PHE A 137 18.48 3.68 12.91
C PHE A 137 18.72 2.39 12.12
N TRP A 138 19.79 2.34 11.35
CA TRP A 138 20.08 1.17 10.52
C TRP A 138 20.46 -0.06 11.34
N ALA A 139 21.09 0.11 12.49
CA ALA A 139 21.33 -0.99 13.43
C ALA A 139 20.01 -1.55 13.96
N LEU A 140 19.06 -0.66 14.29
CA LEU A 140 17.73 -1.08 14.74
C LEU A 140 16.96 -1.78 13.61
N MET A 141 17.02 -1.25 12.40
CA MET A 141 16.42 -1.89 11.22
C MET A 141 16.97 -3.30 10.98
N ASP A 142 18.29 -3.46 11.05
CA ASP A 142 18.91 -4.79 10.90
C ASP A 142 18.47 -5.75 12.00
N LYS A 143 18.30 -5.27 13.22
CA LYS A 143 17.83 -6.09 14.32
C LYS A 143 16.40 -6.63 14.05
N VAL A 144 15.49 -5.78 13.61
CA VAL A 144 14.08 -6.18 13.40
C VAL A 144 13.84 -6.89 12.07
N THR A 145 14.79 -6.82 11.12
CA THR A 145 14.73 -7.51 9.82
C THR A 145 15.70 -8.68 9.72
N GLU A 146 16.33 -9.06 10.82
CA GLU A 146 17.31 -10.16 10.86
C GLU A 146 18.49 -9.96 9.89
N GLY A 147 18.98 -8.71 9.81
CA GLY A 147 20.11 -8.33 8.95
C GLY A 147 19.75 -8.07 7.49
N LYS A 148 18.46 -8.02 7.14
CA LYS A 148 18.01 -7.89 5.75
C LYS A 148 17.61 -6.47 5.34
N ALA A 149 17.86 -5.46 6.18
CA ALA A 149 17.36 -4.10 5.93
C ALA A 149 17.83 -3.53 4.59
N LEU A 150 19.12 -3.66 4.26
CA LEU A 150 19.68 -3.15 3.02
C LEU A 150 19.14 -3.88 1.79
N GLU A 151 19.01 -5.21 1.87
CA GLU A 151 18.45 -6.03 0.81
C GLU A 151 17.00 -5.67 0.51
N LEU A 152 16.17 -5.53 1.57
CA LEU A 152 14.76 -5.14 1.44
C LEU A 152 14.62 -3.74 0.88
N ARG A 153 15.49 -2.80 1.29
CA ARG A 153 15.51 -1.46 0.75
C ARG A 153 15.76 -1.45 -0.76
N LYS A 154 16.71 -2.26 -1.22
CA LYS A 154 17.02 -2.38 -2.66
C LYS A 154 15.85 -2.98 -3.43
N GLU A 155 15.20 -3.99 -2.88
CA GLU A 155 14.04 -4.61 -3.50
C GLU A 155 12.87 -3.63 -3.62
N LEU A 156 12.61 -2.83 -2.57
CA LEU A 156 11.53 -1.86 -2.57
C LEU A 156 11.67 -0.84 -3.70
N LYS A 157 12.90 -0.46 -4.06
CA LYS A 157 13.15 0.49 -5.15
C LYS A 157 12.66 0.03 -6.52
N LYS A 158 12.37 -1.26 -6.68
CA LYS A 158 11.86 -1.83 -7.93
C LYS A 158 10.35 -1.61 -8.10
N TYR A 159 9.66 -1.12 -7.07
CA TYR A 159 8.21 -0.93 -7.08
C TYR A 159 7.85 0.54 -7.20
N HIS A 160 6.69 0.79 -7.80
CA HIS A 160 6.18 2.14 -8.02
C HIS A 160 4.85 2.33 -7.30
N MET A 161 4.59 3.58 -6.88
CA MET A 161 3.32 3.98 -6.28
C MET A 161 2.25 4.18 -7.35
N LEU A 162 1.01 4.20 -6.93
CA LEU A 162 -0.14 4.46 -7.80
C LEU A 162 -0.07 5.83 -8.47
#